data_7d8f7ace2d0ea7ebd4fe5ac99804ed87
#
_entry.id   7d8f7ace2d0ea7ebd4fe5ac99804ed87
#
_cell.length_a   1.000
_cell.length_b   1.000
_cell.length_c   1.000
_cell.angle_alpha   90.00
_cell.angle_beta   90.00
_cell.angle_gamma   90.00
#
_symmetry.space_group_name_H-M   'P 1'
#
loop_
_entity.id
_entity.type
_entity.pdbx_description
1 polymer ?
#
loop_
_entity_poly.entity_id
_entity_poly.type
_entity_poly.pdbx_seq_one_letter_code
_entity_poly.pdbx_strand_id
1 'polypeptide(L)'
;IRLALKNGASAVAAVAVADESGYQAAFDALSMVEDVSVLICGSTDTAVQKELRDSAAQASQARRERIAVVAGAKDESVDDLIARAKELNHERVVLAAPGALDEEGASASGLAVAAAVAGAIAGETDPAVPLGGAELLGLHGLADRYEDKDLDRLILGGVTPVEHVGGVVTVVRGVTTRTTTGQDPDSTWRELSTIRIVDDVIPSLRSALRAKFRRAKNTEQSRGAIRAQVVLEL
;
A
#
# COMPACT_ATOMS: atom_id res chain seq x y z
N ILE A 1 -10.76 6.35 9.53
CA ILE A 1 -10.63 5.36 10.64
C ILE A 1 -11.69 4.27 10.51
N ARG A 2 -13.00 4.59 10.59
CA ARG A 2 -14.09 3.60 10.57
C ARG A 2 -14.01 2.60 9.38
N LEU A 3 -13.71 3.09 8.18
CA LEU A 3 -13.59 2.24 6.98
C LEU A 3 -12.38 1.30 7.07
N ALA A 4 -11.23 1.75 7.55
CA ALA A 4 -10.08 0.88 7.73
C ALA A 4 -10.36 -0.25 8.73
N LEU A 5 -10.95 0.07 9.89
CA LEU A 5 -11.34 -0.93 10.89
C LEU A 5 -12.39 -1.91 10.35
N LYS A 6 -13.38 -1.42 9.56
CA LYS A 6 -14.41 -2.27 8.96
C LYS A 6 -13.86 -3.25 7.94
N ASN A 7 -12.75 -2.92 7.31
CA ASN A 7 -12.08 -3.72 6.29
C ASN A 7 -10.87 -4.52 6.80
N GLY A 8 -10.73 -4.69 8.13
CA GLY A 8 -9.78 -5.64 8.69
C GLY A 8 -8.63 -5.06 9.49
N ALA A 9 -8.41 -3.75 9.47
CA ALA A 9 -7.40 -3.15 10.34
C ALA A 9 -7.72 -3.42 11.82
N SER A 10 -6.78 -3.97 12.57
CA SER A 10 -6.95 -4.28 14.00
C SER A 10 -6.89 -3.04 14.89
N ALA A 11 -6.10 -2.05 14.50
CA ALA A 11 -5.93 -0.78 15.20
C ALA A 11 -5.59 0.34 14.22
N VAL A 12 -5.88 1.58 14.58
CA VAL A 12 -5.54 2.76 13.78
C VAL A 12 -4.96 3.84 14.69
N ALA A 13 -3.71 4.25 14.41
CA ALA A 13 -3.12 5.46 14.94
C ALA A 13 -3.44 6.64 14.00
N ALA A 14 -3.81 7.78 14.54
CA ALA A 14 -4.18 8.95 13.75
C ALA A 14 -3.56 10.23 14.32
N VAL A 15 -3.08 11.09 13.43
CA VAL A 15 -2.63 12.46 13.74
C VAL A 15 -3.54 13.42 12.99
N ALA A 16 -4.11 14.38 13.71
CA ALA A 16 -4.91 15.43 13.10
C ALA A 16 -4.01 16.46 12.44
N VAL A 17 -4.37 16.86 11.22
CA VAL A 17 -3.68 17.87 10.43
C VAL A 17 -4.65 19.00 10.14
N ALA A 18 -4.23 20.24 10.36
CA ALA A 18 -5.08 21.42 10.17
C ALA A 18 -5.16 21.84 8.68
N ASP A 19 -4.05 21.69 7.97
CA ASP A 19 -3.91 22.05 6.56
C ASP A 19 -2.77 21.25 5.92
N GLU A 20 -2.57 21.44 4.60
CA GLU A 20 -1.58 20.69 3.79
C GLU A 20 -0.13 20.83 4.33
N SER A 21 0.22 21.94 4.96
CA SER A 21 1.59 22.17 5.48
C SER A 21 1.92 21.33 6.71
N GLY A 22 0.92 20.79 7.39
CA GLY A 22 1.07 19.97 8.59
C GLY A 22 1.38 18.49 8.33
N TYR A 23 1.27 18.01 7.08
CA TYR A 23 1.41 16.58 6.80
C TYR A 23 2.81 16.04 7.07
N GLN A 24 3.87 16.77 6.74
CA GLN A 24 5.24 16.32 7.01
C GLN A 24 5.44 16.04 8.51
N ALA A 25 5.02 16.96 9.39
CA ALA A 25 5.12 16.77 10.83
C ALA A 25 4.27 15.60 11.34
N ALA A 26 3.10 15.36 10.72
CA ALA A 26 2.25 14.22 11.03
C ALA A 26 2.89 12.89 10.61
N PHE A 27 3.53 12.83 9.45
CA PHE A 27 4.28 11.65 9.00
C PHE A 27 5.48 11.38 9.89
N ASP A 28 6.21 12.41 10.31
CA ASP A 28 7.32 12.29 11.26
C ASP A 28 6.85 11.72 12.61
N ALA A 29 5.71 12.22 13.12
CA ALA A 29 5.11 11.69 14.35
C ALA A 29 4.68 10.23 14.20
N LEU A 30 4.03 9.85 13.09
CA LEU A 30 3.66 8.47 12.79
C LEU A 30 4.88 7.57 12.56
N SER A 31 6.00 8.12 12.10
CA SER A 31 7.23 7.36 11.93
C SER A 31 7.76 6.79 13.24
N MET A 32 7.41 7.38 14.37
CA MET A 32 7.81 6.93 15.73
C MET A 32 6.87 5.87 16.30
N VAL A 33 5.71 5.65 15.69
CA VAL A 33 4.75 4.62 16.13
C VAL A 33 5.22 3.26 15.59
N GLU A 34 5.33 2.28 16.47
CA GLU A 34 5.66 0.92 16.10
C GLU A 34 4.42 0.15 15.61
N ASP A 35 4.62 -0.99 14.97
CA ASP A 35 3.57 -1.91 14.49
C ASP A 35 2.57 -1.27 13.50
N VAL A 36 3.01 -0.24 12.76
CA VAL A 36 2.25 0.34 11.65
C VAL A 36 2.72 -0.27 10.33
N SER A 37 1.85 -1.03 9.69
CA SER A 37 2.13 -1.66 8.39
C SER A 37 1.62 -0.85 7.19
N VAL A 38 0.54 -0.07 7.38
CA VAL A 38 -0.09 0.70 6.29
C VAL A 38 -0.28 2.14 6.70
N LEU A 39 0.07 3.06 5.80
CA LEU A 39 -0.10 4.51 5.96
C LEU A 39 -1.14 5.02 4.95
N ILE A 40 -1.95 5.97 5.38
CA ILE A 40 -2.84 6.76 4.51
C ILE A 40 -2.76 8.24 4.90
N CYS A 41 -3.06 9.13 3.97
CA CYS A 41 -3.26 10.55 4.25
C CYS A 41 -4.65 11.00 3.82
N GLY A 42 -5.15 12.08 4.40
CA GLY A 42 -6.43 12.70 4.07
C GLY A 42 -6.36 13.71 2.93
N SER A 43 -5.28 13.69 2.15
CA SER A 43 -5.07 14.60 1.03
C SER A 43 -4.97 13.85 -0.30
N THR A 44 -5.48 14.47 -1.36
CA THR A 44 -5.29 14.05 -2.75
C THR A 44 -4.26 14.90 -3.48
N ASP A 45 -3.60 15.83 -2.79
CA ASP A 45 -2.48 16.59 -3.35
C ASP A 45 -1.29 15.66 -3.60
N THR A 46 -0.75 15.71 -4.82
CA THR A 46 0.36 14.85 -5.24
C THR A 46 1.64 15.15 -4.47
N ALA A 47 1.86 16.40 -4.03
CA ALA A 47 3.03 16.73 -3.22
C ALA A 47 2.97 16.05 -1.85
N VAL A 48 1.82 16.10 -1.17
CA VAL A 48 1.59 15.39 0.09
C VAL A 48 1.72 13.87 -0.07
N GLN A 49 1.20 13.33 -1.18
CA GLN A 49 1.33 11.91 -1.47
C GLN A 49 2.79 11.47 -1.73
N LYS A 50 3.61 12.34 -2.31
CA LYS A 50 5.07 12.12 -2.44
C LYS A 50 5.76 12.14 -1.07
N GLU A 51 5.39 13.06 -0.18
CA GLU A 51 5.90 13.07 1.20
C GLU A 51 5.52 11.79 1.95
N LEU A 52 4.28 11.31 1.81
CA LEU A 52 3.84 10.02 2.39
C LEU A 52 4.64 8.84 1.82
N ARG A 53 4.84 8.79 0.50
CA ARG A 53 5.70 7.81 -0.17
C ARG A 53 7.10 7.79 0.44
N ASP A 54 7.71 8.97 0.57
CA ASP A 54 9.08 9.12 1.06
C ASP A 54 9.18 8.73 2.54
N SER A 55 8.16 9.06 3.35
CA SER A 55 8.03 8.60 4.73
C SER A 55 7.95 7.07 4.83
N ALA A 56 7.12 6.42 4.00
CA ALA A 56 7.02 4.96 3.96
C ALA A 56 8.34 4.30 3.53
N ALA A 57 9.04 4.87 2.53
CA ALA A 57 10.32 4.40 2.06
C ALA A 57 11.41 4.51 3.13
N GLN A 58 11.51 5.66 3.81
CA GLN A 58 12.47 5.89 4.89
C GLN A 58 12.22 4.98 6.10
N ALA A 59 10.97 4.81 6.50
CA ALA A 59 10.61 3.89 7.59
C ALA A 59 11.03 2.46 7.25
N SER A 60 10.79 2.01 6.03
CA SER A 60 11.17 0.68 5.55
C SER A 60 12.68 0.48 5.50
N GLN A 61 13.45 1.48 5.06
CA GLN A 61 14.92 1.47 5.14
C GLN A 61 15.40 1.38 6.60
N ALA A 62 14.66 1.97 7.53
CA ALA A 62 14.90 1.89 8.97
C ALA A 62 14.37 0.59 9.62
N ARG A 63 13.97 -0.42 8.82
CA ARG A 63 13.46 -1.73 9.25
C ARG A 63 12.08 -1.66 9.91
N ARG A 64 11.27 -0.73 9.49
CA ARG A 64 9.86 -0.57 9.82
C ARG A 64 9.10 -0.55 8.50
N GLU A 65 8.93 -1.72 7.93
CA GLU A 65 8.35 -1.94 6.61
C GLU A 65 6.91 -1.43 6.58
N ARG A 66 6.61 -0.53 5.63
CA ARG A 66 5.29 0.14 5.50
C ARG A 66 4.88 0.28 4.05
N ILE A 67 3.58 0.19 3.82
CA ILE A 67 2.93 0.46 2.53
C ILE A 67 2.11 1.75 2.68
N ALA A 68 2.21 2.65 1.72
CA ALA A 68 1.36 3.83 1.62
C ALA A 68 0.19 3.56 0.67
N VAL A 69 -1.03 3.85 1.08
CA VAL A 69 -2.21 3.82 0.21
C VAL A 69 -2.69 5.24 0.00
N VAL A 70 -2.80 5.64 -1.25
CA VAL A 70 -3.21 6.97 -1.67
C VAL A 70 -4.43 6.90 -2.59
N ALA A 71 -5.08 8.03 -2.77
CA ALA A 71 -6.30 8.15 -3.55
C ALA A 71 -6.11 9.12 -4.73
N GLY A 72 -6.85 8.89 -5.80
CA GLY A 72 -7.09 9.89 -6.82
C GLY A 72 -7.93 11.06 -6.28
N ALA A 73 -7.82 12.21 -6.91
CA ALA A 73 -8.69 13.34 -6.66
C ALA A 73 -10.12 13.06 -7.19
N LYS A 74 -11.02 13.97 -6.90
CA LYS A 74 -12.40 13.88 -7.41
C LYS A 74 -12.39 14.00 -8.94
N ASP A 75 -13.14 13.12 -9.60
CA ASP A 75 -13.41 13.15 -11.05
C ASP A 75 -12.12 13.09 -11.92
N GLU A 76 -11.04 12.48 -11.42
CA GLU A 76 -9.84 12.23 -12.22
C GLU A 76 -10.09 11.20 -13.31
N SER A 77 -9.65 11.51 -14.53
CA SER A 77 -9.70 10.58 -15.66
C SER A 77 -8.71 9.42 -15.51
N VAL A 78 -8.89 8.36 -16.31
CA VAL A 78 -7.95 7.22 -16.37
C VAL A 78 -6.53 7.68 -16.68
N ASP A 79 -6.37 8.65 -17.59
CA ASP A 79 -5.06 9.18 -17.97
C ASP A 79 -4.41 10.00 -16.84
N ASP A 80 -5.18 10.78 -16.10
CA ASP A 80 -4.70 11.54 -14.94
C ASP A 80 -4.27 10.61 -13.80
N LEU A 81 -5.04 9.56 -13.52
CA LEU A 81 -4.68 8.53 -12.54
C LEU A 81 -3.38 7.82 -12.90
N ILE A 82 -3.19 7.46 -14.17
CA ILE A 82 -1.94 6.85 -14.66
C ILE A 82 -0.77 7.85 -14.56
N ALA A 83 -1.00 9.12 -14.86
CA ALA A 83 0.03 10.16 -14.72
C ALA A 83 0.43 10.34 -13.25
N ARG A 84 -0.54 10.38 -12.32
CA ARG A 84 -0.31 10.40 -10.87
C ARG A 84 0.50 9.18 -10.40
N ALA A 85 0.13 7.98 -10.85
CA ALA A 85 0.88 6.76 -10.52
C ALA A 85 2.33 6.83 -11.00
N LYS A 86 2.58 7.35 -12.20
CA LYS A 86 3.94 7.57 -12.73
C LYS A 86 4.75 8.57 -11.93
N GLU A 87 4.13 9.62 -11.40
CA GLU A 87 4.82 10.59 -10.54
C GLU A 87 5.22 9.99 -9.19
N LEU A 88 4.40 9.09 -8.65
CA LEU A 88 4.67 8.37 -7.40
C LEU A 88 5.71 7.27 -7.60
N ASN A 89 5.56 6.45 -8.62
CA ASN A 89 6.46 5.39 -9.09
C ASN A 89 7.27 4.67 -8.00
N HIS A 90 6.58 4.01 -7.08
CA HIS A 90 7.23 3.35 -5.95
C HIS A 90 6.54 2.04 -5.58
N GLU A 91 7.32 1.00 -5.25
CA GLU A 91 6.81 -0.32 -4.87
C GLU A 91 6.05 -0.35 -3.54
N ARG A 92 6.19 0.71 -2.73
CA ARG A 92 5.50 0.86 -1.44
C ARG A 92 4.30 1.80 -1.51
N VAL A 93 3.82 2.11 -2.70
CA VAL A 93 2.66 2.98 -2.89
C VAL A 93 1.60 2.27 -3.70
N VAL A 94 0.39 2.26 -3.16
CA VAL A 94 -0.82 1.77 -3.82
C VAL A 94 -1.73 2.96 -4.09
N LEU A 95 -2.07 3.22 -5.34
CA LEU A 95 -3.03 4.24 -5.75
C LEU A 95 -4.38 3.57 -6.02
N ALA A 96 -5.36 3.82 -5.17
CA ALA A 96 -6.71 3.25 -5.30
C ALA A 96 -7.64 4.18 -6.10
N ALA A 97 -8.41 3.61 -7.03
CA ALA A 97 -9.39 4.32 -7.84
C ALA A 97 -10.55 3.39 -8.24
N PRO A 98 -11.74 3.91 -8.57
CA PRO A 98 -12.13 5.32 -8.64
C PRO A 98 -12.43 5.94 -7.27
N GLY A 99 -12.97 7.17 -7.27
CA GLY A 99 -13.57 7.79 -6.10
C GLY A 99 -14.80 7.03 -5.60
N ALA A 100 -15.23 7.30 -4.38
CA ALA A 100 -16.47 6.79 -3.81
C ALA A 100 -17.64 7.74 -4.07
N LEU A 101 -18.86 7.25 -3.91
CA LEU A 101 -20.04 8.09 -3.72
C LEU A 101 -20.16 8.46 -2.24
N ASP A 102 -20.60 9.69 -1.96
CA ASP A 102 -20.98 10.10 -0.61
C ASP A 102 -22.38 9.58 -0.22
N GLU A 103 -22.89 9.99 0.96
CA GLU A 103 -24.19 9.55 1.47
C GLU A 103 -25.35 10.06 0.63
N GLU A 104 -25.17 11.18 -0.08
CA GLU A 104 -26.12 11.80 -1.00
C GLU A 104 -26.05 11.21 -2.42
N GLY A 105 -25.09 10.31 -2.67
CA GLY A 105 -24.86 9.69 -3.98
C GLY A 105 -24.08 10.57 -4.96
N ALA A 106 -23.44 11.62 -4.49
CA ALA A 106 -22.58 12.47 -5.31
C ALA A 106 -21.14 11.93 -5.33
N SER A 107 -20.43 12.20 -6.43
CA SER A 107 -19.00 11.83 -6.56
C SER A 107 -18.17 12.54 -5.49
N ALA A 108 -17.33 11.78 -4.81
CA ALA A 108 -16.34 12.24 -3.86
C ALA A 108 -14.93 11.76 -4.26
N SER A 109 -13.92 12.24 -3.56
CA SER A 109 -12.53 11.79 -3.79
C SER A 109 -12.36 10.31 -3.42
N GLY A 110 -11.27 9.70 -3.88
CA GLY A 110 -10.93 8.32 -3.59
C GLY A 110 -10.51 8.03 -2.15
N LEU A 111 -10.53 8.99 -1.23
CA LEU A 111 -10.06 8.82 0.16
C LEU A 111 -10.81 7.72 0.92
N ALA A 112 -12.11 7.57 0.68
CA ALA A 112 -12.90 6.50 1.30
C ALA A 112 -12.47 5.12 0.77
N VAL A 113 -12.26 5.01 -0.54
CA VAL A 113 -11.76 3.78 -1.19
C VAL A 113 -10.36 3.45 -0.70
N ALA A 114 -9.44 4.42 -0.66
CA ALA A 114 -8.09 4.22 -0.13
C ALA A 114 -8.11 3.75 1.33
N ALA A 115 -8.98 4.29 2.17
CA ALA A 115 -9.12 3.86 3.55
C ALA A 115 -9.65 2.42 3.68
N ALA A 116 -10.57 2.01 2.81
CA ALA A 116 -11.08 0.64 2.78
C ALA A 116 -9.99 -0.33 2.27
N VAL A 117 -9.30 0.01 1.18
CA VAL A 117 -8.18 -0.75 0.63
C VAL A 117 -7.04 -0.89 1.66
N ALA A 118 -6.69 0.19 2.37
CA ALA A 118 -5.69 0.15 3.44
C ALA A 118 -6.09 -0.81 4.56
N GLY A 119 -7.38 -0.83 4.91
CA GLY A 119 -7.94 -1.79 5.88
C GLY A 119 -7.81 -3.23 5.41
N ALA A 120 -8.15 -3.52 4.15
CA ALA A 120 -8.04 -4.84 3.56
C ALA A 120 -6.57 -5.33 3.50
N ILE A 121 -5.63 -4.44 3.14
CA ILE A 121 -4.19 -4.77 3.16
C ILE A 121 -3.72 -5.09 4.58
N ALA A 122 -4.12 -4.28 5.57
CA ALA A 122 -3.69 -4.44 6.96
C ALA A 122 -4.35 -5.65 7.64
N GLY A 123 -5.54 -6.04 7.19
CA GLY A 123 -6.29 -7.18 7.75
C GLY A 123 -5.88 -8.54 7.18
N GLU A 124 -5.26 -8.58 6.00
CA GLU A 124 -4.81 -9.82 5.40
C GLU A 124 -3.51 -10.31 6.06
N THR A 125 -3.58 -11.45 6.70
CA THR A 125 -2.48 -12.02 7.49
C THR A 125 -1.46 -12.77 6.64
N ASP A 126 -1.89 -13.35 5.52
CA ASP A 126 -0.99 -14.02 4.58
C ASP A 126 -0.55 -13.04 3.47
N PRO A 127 0.72 -12.61 3.44
CA PRO A 127 1.19 -11.65 2.43
C PRO A 127 1.12 -12.18 1.00
N ALA A 128 1.04 -13.49 0.81
CA ALA A 128 0.97 -14.13 -0.50
C ALA A 128 -0.44 -14.10 -1.10
N VAL A 129 -1.46 -13.89 -0.28
CA VAL A 129 -2.85 -13.75 -0.78
C VAL A 129 -2.96 -12.45 -1.58
N PRO A 130 -3.34 -12.54 -2.87
CA PRO A 130 -3.51 -11.35 -3.70
C PRO A 130 -4.69 -10.50 -3.19
N LEU A 131 -4.56 -9.19 -3.28
CA LEU A 131 -5.63 -8.27 -2.90
C LEU A 131 -6.82 -8.31 -3.89
N GLY A 132 -6.63 -8.82 -5.10
CA GLY A 132 -7.69 -8.98 -6.09
C GLY A 132 -8.81 -9.88 -5.56
N GLY A 133 -10.06 -9.44 -5.70
CA GLY A 133 -11.24 -10.11 -5.18
C GLY A 133 -11.57 -9.76 -3.72
N ALA A 134 -10.75 -8.98 -3.02
CA ALA A 134 -11.08 -8.52 -1.66
C ALA A 134 -12.31 -7.62 -1.67
N GLU A 135 -13.31 -7.96 -0.86
CA GLU A 135 -14.51 -7.14 -0.67
C GLU A 135 -14.20 -5.91 0.18
N LEU A 136 -14.73 -4.76 -0.23
CA LEU A 136 -14.60 -3.49 0.49
C LEU A 136 -15.92 -3.09 1.12
N LEU A 137 -15.97 -3.10 2.43
CA LEU A 137 -17.17 -2.87 3.20
C LEU A 137 -17.37 -1.40 3.57
N GLY A 138 -18.61 -0.93 3.53
CA GLY A 138 -19.01 0.39 4.05
C GLY A 138 -18.82 1.53 3.07
N LEU A 139 -18.63 1.23 1.80
CA LEU A 139 -18.74 2.17 0.69
C LEU A 139 -20.18 2.21 0.20
N HIS A 140 -20.70 3.40 -0.11
CA HIS A 140 -22.06 3.58 -0.63
C HIS A 140 -22.15 3.26 -2.13
N GLY A 141 -21.03 3.32 -2.83
CA GLY A 141 -20.86 3.06 -4.25
C GLY A 141 -19.57 3.67 -4.76
N LEU A 142 -19.33 3.54 -6.04
CA LEU A 142 -18.16 4.10 -6.72
C LEU A 142 -18.58 5.24 -7.64
N ALA A 143 -17.75 6.27 -7.72
CA ALA A 143 -18.00 7.48 -8.54
C ALA A 143 -17.99 7.17 -10.04
N ASP A 144 -17.17 6.20 -10.46
CA ASP A 144 -17.04 5.77 -11.83
C ASP A 144 -17.13 4.26 -11.98
N ARG A 145 -17.48 3.84 -13.19
CA ARG A 145 -17.42 2.44 -13.62
C ARG A 145 -16.51 2.35 -14.84
N TYR A 146 -15.38 1.66 -14.66
CA TYR A 146 -14.45 1.43 -15.75
C TYR A 146 -14.88 0.28 -16.65
N GLU A 147 -14.61 0.41 -17.96
CA GLU A 147 -14.69 -0.68 -18.91
C GLU A 147 -13.45 -1.60 -18.77
N ASP A 148 -13.52 -2.84 -19.24
CA ASP A 148 -12.41 -3.81 -19.17
C ASP A 148 -11.10 -3.24 -19.75
N LYS A 149 -11.20 -2.50 -20.86
CA LYS A 149 -10.06 -1.82 -21.49
C LYS A 149 -9.39 -0.79 -20.57
N ASP A 150 -10.19 -0.05 -19.80
CA ASP A 150 -9.68 0.96 -18.87
C ASP A 150 -9.13 0.31 -17.60
N LEU A 151 -9.72 -0.79 -17.14
CA LEU A 151 -9.17 -1.61 -16.05
C LEU A 151 -7.78 -2.12 -16.40
N ASP A 152 -7.57 -2.66 -17.60
CA ASP A 152 -6.26 -3.10 -18.07
C ASP A 152 -5.24 -1.95 -18.12
N ARG A 153 -5.65 -0.77 -18.62
CA ARG A 153 -4.80 0.42 -18.68
C ARG A 153 -4.39 0.89 -17.28
N LEU A 154 -5.33 0.94 -16.34
CA LEU A 154 -5.08 1.33 -14.95
C LEU A 154 -4.09 0.38 -14.30
N ILE A 155 -4.31 -0.93 -14.38
CA ILE A 155 -3.42 -1.96 -13.81
C ILE A 155 -2.01 -1.85 -14.39
N LEU A 156 -1.89 -1.75 -15.72
CA LEU A 156 -0.60 -1.58 -16.37
C LEU A 156 0.08 -0.25 -16.03
N GLY A 157 -0.73 0.78 -15.75
CA GLY A 157 -0.29 2.12 -15.32
C GLY A 157 0.06 2.22 -13.83
N GLY A 158 -0.08 1.15 -13.04
CA GLY A 158 0.25 1.15 -11.61
C GLY A 158 -0.85 1.70 -10.70
N VAL A 159 -2.10 1.59 -11.14
CA VAL A 159 -3.30 1.95 -10.35
C VAL A 159 -4.01 0.68 -9.93
N THR A 160 -4.44 0.59 -8.69
CA THR A 160 -5.27 -0.48 -8.13
C THR A 160 -6.73 -0.14 -8.35
N PRO A 161 -7.40 -0.72 -9.36
CA PRO A 161 -8.79 -0.42 -9.62
C PRO A 161 -9.72 -1.21 -8.71
N VAL A 162 -10.84 -0.56 -8.40
CA VAL A 162 -11.95 -1.11 -7.61
C VAL A 162 -13.20 -1.07 -8.47
N GLU A 163 -14.03 -2.11 -8.40
CA GLU A 163 -15.26 -2.22 -9.15
C GLU A 163 -16.46 -2.52 -8.25
N HIS A 164 -17.65 -2.17 -8.73
CA HIS A 164 -18.90 -2.48 -8.05
C HIS A 164 -19.73 -3.44 -8.94
N VAL A 165 -19.71 -4.71 -8.61
CA VAL A 165 -20.39 -5.77 -9.36
C VAL A 165 -21.26 -6.60 -8.43
N GLY A 166 -22.50 -6.86 -8.84
CA GLY A 166 -23.43 -7.69 -8.07
C GLY A 166 -23.81 -7.12 -6.69
N GLY A 167 -23.71 -5.81 -6.49
CA GLY A 167 -23.99 -5.17 -5.21
C GLY A 167 -22.83 -5.19 -4.22
N VAL A 168 -21.66 -5.66 -4.65
CA VAL A 168 -20.45 -5.74 -3.84
C VAL A 168 -19.35 -4.88 -4.46
N VAL A 169 -18.64 -4.14 -3.64
CA VAL A 169 -17.43 -3.39 -4.06
C VAL A 169 -16.22 -4.28 -3.82
N THR A 170 -15.45 -4.55 -4.85
CA THR A 170 -14.27 -5.43 -4.80
C THR A 170 -13.06 -4.79 -5.44
N VAL A 171 -11.87 -5.18 -4.99
CA VAL A 171 -10.61 -4.83 -5.65
C VAL A 171 -10.43 -5.74 -6.87
N VAL A 172 -10.19 -5.16 -8.05
CA VAL A 172 -9.93 -5.94 -9.28
C VAL A 172 -8.54 -6.60 -9.22
N ARG A 173 -7.53 -5.80 -8.93
CA ARG A 173 -6.15 -6.27 -8.76
C ARG A 173 -5.34 -5.31 -7.90
N GLY A 174 -4.62 -5.84 -6.92
CA GLY A 174 -3.71 -5.06 -6.06
C GLY A 174 -2.35 -4.87 -6.72
N VAL A 175 -2.08 -3.66 -7.18
CA VAL A 175 -0.81 -3.30 -7.80
C VAL A 175 -0.17 -2.10 -7.11
N THR A 176 1.15 -1.97 -7.25
CA THR A 176 1.90 -0.81 -6.78
C THR A 176 2.03 0.23 -7.90
N THR A 177 2.39 1.44 -7.55
CA THR A 177 2.63 2.50 -8.55
C THR A 177 3.98 2.32 -9.28
N ARG A 178 4.79 1.30 -8.92
CA ARG A 178 6.08 1.03 -9.57
C ARG A 178 5.90 0.44 -10.96
N THR A 179 6.14 1.24 -11.97
CA THR A 179 6.03 0.84 -13.39
C THR A 179 7.35 0.97 -14.15
N THR A 180 8.31 1.71 -13.58
CA THR A 180 9.61 1.94 -14.23
C THR A 180 10.76 1.90 -13.22
N THR A 181 11.95 1.50 -13.69
CA THR A 181 13.23 1.71 -13.01
C THR A 181 14.10 2.60 -13.88
N GLY A 182 14.37 3.82 -13.41
CA GLY A 182 14.94 4.86 -14.25
C GLY A 182 13.99 5.21 -15.40
N GLN A 183 14.45 5.01 -16.63
CA GLN A 183 13.66 5.23 -17.86
C GLN A 183 13.05 3.95 -18.42
N ASP A 184 13.43 2.79 -17.92
CA ASP A 184 13.03 1.50 -18.46
C ASP A 184 11.77 0.97 -17.78
N PRO A 185 10.81 0.37 -18.53
CA PRO A 185 9.67 -0.33 -17.96
C PRO A 185 10.12 -1.45 -17.03
N ASP A 186 9.52 -1.51 -15.84
CA ASP A 186 9.83 -2.52 -14.83
C ASP A 186 8.54 -3.07 -14.21
N SER A 187 8.34 -4.36 -14.31
CA SER A 187 7.19 -5.05 -13.73
C SER A 187 7.53 -5.87 -12.48
N THR A 188 8.79 -5.84 -12.02
CA THR A 188 9.28 -6.66 -10.89
C THR A 188 8.46 -6.44 -9.63
N TRP A 189 8.10 -5.18 -9.35
CA TRP A 189 7.37 -4.78 -8.16
C TRP A 189 5.93 -4.40 -8.43
N ARG A 190 5.37 -4.79 -9.57
CA ARG A 190 3.98 -4.45 -9.93
C ARG A 190 2.98 -5.02 -8.95
N GLU A 191 3.10 -6.30 -8.62
CA GLU A 191 2.15 -6.96 -7.72
C GLU A 191 2.42 -6.54 -6.27
N LEU A 192 1.37 -6.09 -5.58
CA LEU A 192 1.44 -5.71 -4.18
C LEU A 192 1.90 -6.88 -3.28
N SER A 193 1.47 -8.10 -3.58
CA SER A 193 1.88 -9.29 -2.83
C SER A 193 3.38 -9.49 -2.85
N THR A 194 4.09 -9.12 -3.92
CA THR A 194 5.55 -9.27 -4.01
C THR A 194 6.26 -8.49 -2.90
N ILE A 195 5.93 -7.21 -2.71
CA ILE A 195 6.57 -6.40 -1.66
C ILE A 195 6.09 -6.83 -0.26
N ARG A 196 4.83 -7.27 -0.11
CA ARG A 196 4.32 -7.78 1.16
C ARG A 196 5.03 -9.06 1.60
N ILE A 197 5.29 -9.99 0.69
CA ILE A 197 6.08 -11.21 0.96
C ILE A 197 7.50 -10.84 1.42
N VAL A 198 8.13 -9.88 0.75
CA VAL A 198 9.47 -9.40 1.14
C VAL A 198 9.45 -8.77 2.54
N ASP A 199 8.39 -8.01 2.84
CA ASP A 199 8.22 -7.35 4.14
C ASP A 199 7.92 -8.34 5.29
N ASP A 200 7.41 -9.52 5.00
CA ASP A 200 7.24 -10.61 5.97
C ASP A 200 8.51 -11.44 6.15
N VAL A 201 9.14 -11.84 5.04
CA VAL A 201 10.31 -12.72 5.04
C VAL A 201 11.55 -12.04 5.65
N ILE A 202 11.81 -10.77 5.32
CA ILE A 202 13.04 -10.09 5.79
C ILE A 202 13.08 -9.94 7.32
N PRO A 203 12.03 -9.46 8.01
CA PRO A 203 12.01 -9.40 9.47
C PRO A 203 12.10 -10.78 10.12
N SER A 204 11.44 -11.81 9.57
CA SER A 204 11.48 -13.18 10.06
C SER A 204 12.91 -13.75 10.01
N LEU A 205 13.57 -13.66 8.85
CA LEU A 205 14.98 -14.02 8.70
C LEU A 205 15.89 -13.27 9.67
N ARG A 206 15.71 -11.97 9.80
CA ARG A 206 16.48 -11.12 10.69
C ARG A 206 16.33 -11.54 12.16
N SER A 207 15.10 -11.86 12.57
CA SER A 207 14.79 -12.34 13.92
C SER A 207 15.44 -13.69 14.20
N ALA A 208 15.26 -14.67 13.31
CA ALA A 208 15.82 -16.01 13.42
C ALA A 208 17.36 -16.00 13.48
N LEU A 209 17.99 -15.23 12.61
CA LEU A 209 19.45 -15.08 12.59
C LEU A 209 19.98 -14.40 13.86
N ARG A 210 19.30 -13.37 14.36
CA ARG A 210 19.67 -12.73 15.63
C ARG A 210 19.55 -13.68 16.82
N ALA A 211 18.48 -14.48 16.89
CA ALA A 211 18.29 -15.42 17.98
C ALA A 211 19.41 -16.44 18.07
N LYS A 212 19.84 -17.01 16.93
CA LYS A 212 20.82 -18.11 16.88
C LYS A 212 22.28 -17.64 16.80
N PHE A 213 22.56 -16.55 16.10
CA PHE A 213 23.93 -16.15 15.72
C PHE A 213 24.40 -14.83 16.31
N ARG A 214 23.70 -14.27 17.30
CA ARG A 214 23.99 -12.96 17.89
C ARG A 214 25.45 -12.75 18.30
N ARG A 215 26.14 -13.82 18.73
CA ARG A 215 27.56 -13.82 19.19
C ARG A 215 28.40 -14.87 18.47
N ALA A 216 27.99 -15.29 17.28
CA ALA A 216 28.76 -16.28 16.53
C ALA A 216 30.07 -15.69 16.01
N LYS A 217 31.14 -16.48 16.07
CA LYS A 217 32.42 -16.12 15.45
C LYS A 217 32.28 -16.18 13.91
N ASN A 218 32.97 -15.30 13.20
CA ASN A 218 33.01 -15.34 11.75
C ASN A 218 33.97 -16.42 11.25
N THR A 219 33.52 -17.66 11.23
CA THR A 219 34.22 -18.84 10.70
C THR A 219 33.46 -19.39 9.50
N GLU A 220 34.09 -20.23 8.69
CA GLU A 220 33.43 -20.89 7.57
C GLU A 220 32.27 -21.79 8.06
N GLN A 221 32.46 -22.51 9.16
CA GLN A 221 31.41 -23.30 9.77
C GLN A 221 30.22 -22.46 10.21
N SER A 222 30.44 -21.29 10.83
CA SER A 222 29.37 -20.38 11.23
C SER A 222 28.63 -19.81 10.01
N ARG A 223 29.35 -19.46 8.93
CA ARG A 223 28.73 -19.01 7.67
C ARG A 223 27.89 -20.10 7.03
N GLY A 224 28.36 -21.36 7.05
CA GLY A 224 27.60 -22.53 6.60
C GLY A 224 26.31 -22.72 7.41
N ALA A 225 26.38 -22.63 8.72
CA ALA A 225 25.23 -22.73 9.61
C ALA A 225 24.22 -21.58 9.39
N ILE A 226 24.68 -20.35 9.16
CA ILE A 226 23.83 -19.21 8.82
C ILE A 226 23.09 -19.45 7.50
N ARG A 227 23.78 -19.94 6.45
CA ARG A 227 23.13 -20.26 5.15
C ARG A 227 22.06 -21.35 5.33
N ALA A 228 22.37 -22.41 6.08
CA ALA A 228 21.39 -23.45 6.37
C ALA A 228 20.17 -22.92 7.12
N GLN A 229 20.37 -22.01 8.09
CA GLN A 229 19.25 -21.38 8.79
C GLN A 229 18.38 -20.52 7.86
N VAL A 230 18.98 -19.77 6.95
CA VAL A 230 18.21 -18.98 5.97
C VAL A 230 17.33 -19.91 5.11
N VAL A 231 17.86 -21.04 4.64
CA VAL A 231 17.10 -22.02 3.85
C VAL A 231 15.97 -22.66 4.66
N LEU A 232 16.12 -22.79 5.97
CA LEU A 232 15.07 -23.36 6.84
C LEU A 232 13.93 -22.37 7.15
N GLU A 233 14.20 -21.06 7.06
CA GLU A 233 13.19 -20.01 7.28
C GLU A 233 12.42 -19.65 6.01
N LEU A 234 12.97 -19.94 4.82
CA LEU A 234 12.32 -19.73 3.49
C LEU A 234 11.45 -20.92 3.10
#